data_e00522515336d8ee3106cc75b390799b
#
_entry.id   e00522515336d8ee3106cc75b390799b
#
_cell.length_a   1.000
_cell.length_b   1.000
_cell.length_c   1.000
_cell.angle_alpha   90.00
_cell.angle_beta   90.00
_cell.angle_gamma   90.00
#
_symmetry.space_group_name_H-M   'P 1'
#
loop_
_entity.id
_entity.type
_entity.pdbx_description
1 polymer ?
#
loop_
_entity_poly.entity_id
_entity_poly.type
_entity_poly.pdbx_seq_one_letter_code
_entity_poly.pdbx_strand_id
1 'polypeptide(L)'
;ISAASCVSTSLSQSFLLSDSTTGTTQQLIVSNPSTKPTTVDIAVWGSETAGKMALSTQSTLSVPAEGESSMELSAAVDGQHGLFVTVSSKETPIASVVRTVTMDGLTPKGSDFALPLPTASNASVAPSIAAGDAVTAYLFAKADTSTGLSWITAKGLVPAKDATVTADKVTAIDLGEAPDGALGVMSTAEDAVSFSVKATRSGD
;
A
#
# COMPACT_ATOMS: atom_id res chain seq x y z
N ILE A 1 -5.30 6.76 17.27
CA ILE A 1 -5.08 8.07 16.61
C ILE A 1 -4.26 7.80 15.38
N SER A 2 -4.77 8.10 14.18
CA SER A 2 -4.02 8.05 12.94
C SER A 2 -3.64 9.46 12.49
N ALA A 3 -2.47 9.61 11.90
CA ALA A 3 -1.99 10.86 11.34
C ALA A 3 -1.31 10.59 10.00
N ALA A 4 -1.47 11.52 9.06
CA ALA A 4 -0.80 11.47 7.78
C ALA A 4 -0.02 12.77 7.55
N SER A 5 1.14 12.67 6.90
CA SER A 5 1.85 13.85 6.40
C SER A 5 1.18 14.41 5.14
N CYS A 6 1.44 15.67 4.83
CA CYS A 6 0.97 16.26 3.58
C CYS A 6 1.55 15.50 2.38
N VAL A 7 0.71 15.26 1.39
CA VAL A 7 1.07 14.56 0.15
C VAL A 7 1.40 15.59 -0.93
N SER A 8 2.53 15.42 -1.59
CA SER A 8 2.88 16.23 -2.76
C SER A 8 2.04 15.82 -3.96
N THR A 9 1.68 16.80 -4.80
CA THR A 9 0.95 16.53 -6.04
C THR A 9 1.85 15.88 -7.10
N SER A 10 1.28 14.94 -7.87
CA SER A 10 1.95 14.24 -8.97
C SER A 10 0.94 13.84 -10.04
N LEU A 11 1.40 13.56 -11.26
CA LEU A 11 0.57 13.01 -12.33
C LEU A 11 0.23 11.53 -12.12
N SER A 12 1.02 10.82 -11.31
CA SER A 12 0.78 9.42 -10.98
C SER A 12 1.23 9.14 -9.55
N GLN A 13 0.41 8.42 -8.81
CA GLN A 13 0.68 7.98 -7.45
C GLN A 13 0.32 6.50 -7.31
N SER A 14 1.10 5.77 -6.53
CA SER A 14 0.91 4.33 -6.33
C SER A 14 0.79 4.02 -4.84
N PHE A 15 0.01 2.99 -4.53
CA PHE A 15 -0.23 2.50 -3.18
C PHE A 15 -0.06 0.99 -3.15
N LEU A 16 0.46 0.48 -2.07
CA LEU A 16 0.51 -0.95 -1.78
C LEU A 16 -0.19 -1.16 -0.44
N LEU A 17 -1.37 -1.76 -0.52
CA LEU A 17 -2.33 -1.85 0.58
C LEU A 17 -2.36 -3.27 1.12
N SER A 18 -2.67 -3.38 2.39
CA SER A 18 -2.95 -4.66 3.04
C SER A 18 -4.26 -5.27 2.53
N ASP A 19 -4.60 -6.42 3.08
CA ASP A 19 -5.80 -7.20 2.77
C ASP A 19 -7.10 -6.36 2.75
N SER A 20 -7.96 -6.68 1.77
CA SER A 20 -9.32 -6.17 1.62
C SER A 20 -10.35 -7.19 2.13
N THR A 21 -10.08 -7.80 3.30
CA THR A 21 -10.94 -8.82 3.90
C THR A 21 -12.19 -8.22 4.55
N THR A 22 -13.17 -9.08 4.87
CA THR A 22 -14.41 -8.69 5.54
C THR A 22 -14.14 -7.83 6.79
N GLY A 23 -14.82 -6.70 6.88
CA GLY A 23 -14.65 -5.72 7.96
C GLY A 23 -13.59 -4.65 7.69
N THR A 24 -12.87 -4.71 6.56
CA THR A 24 -11.92 -3.66 6.16
C THR A 24 -12.50 -2.83 5.01
N THR A 25 -12.58 -1.53 5.20
CA THR A 25 -12.95 -0.55 4.17
C THR A 25 -11.72 0.23 3.75
N GLN A 26 -11.46 0.30 2.45
CA GLN A 26 -10.33 1.05 1.87
C GLN A 26 -10.89 2.10 0.91
N GLN A 27 -10.86 3.35 1.32
CA GLN A 27 -11.36 4.49 0.57
C GLN A 27 -10.20 5.28 -0.04
N LEU A 28 -10.10 5.29 -1.36
CA LEU A 28 -9.23 6.20 -2.09
C LEU A 28 -9.85 7.59 -2.07
N ILE A 29 -9.09 8.59 -1.68
CA ILE A 29 -9.46 10.01 -1.69
C ILE A 29 -8.47 10.71 -2.61
N VAL A 30 -8.99 11.42 -3.61
CA VAL A 30 -8.19 12.17 -4.60
C VAL A 30 -8.57 13.63 -4.53
N SER A 31 -7.57 14.49 -4.32
CA SER A 31 -7.70 15.95 -4.27
C SER A 31 -7.07 16.57 -5.52
N ASN A 32 -7.77 17.51 -6.13
CA ASN A 32 -7.34 18.30 -7.28
C ASN A 32 -7.17 19.76 -6.86
N PRO A 33 -5.95 20.25 -6.69
CA PRO A 33 -5.72 21.66 -6.33
C PRO A 33 -5.80 22.62 -7.52
N SER A 34 -6.02 22.13 -8.74
CA SER A 34 -6.11 22.94 -9.94
C SER A 34 -7.48 23.61 -10.06
N THR A 35 -7.53 24.77 -10.70
CA THR A 35 -8.75 25.50 -11.06
C THR A 35 -9.57 24.86 -12.19
N LYS A 36 -9.11 23.73 -12.75
CA LYS A 36 -9.80 22.94 -13.77
C LYS A 36 -10.14 21.55 -13.26
N PRO A 37 -11.33 21.02 -13.55
CA PRO A 37 -11.66 19.65 -13.21
C PRO A 37 -10.75 18.69 -13.98
N THR A 38 -10.51 17.51 -13.41
CA THR A 38 -9.73 16.45 -14.03
C THR A 38 -10.42 15.10 -13.88
N THR A 39 -9.99 14.13 -14.68
CA THR A 39 -10.37 12.73 -14.53
C THR A 39 -9.10 11.92 -14.29
N VAL A 40 -9.14 11.06 -13.29
CA VAL A 40 -8.04 10.13 -12.99
C VAL A 40 -8.42 8.72 -13.42
N ASP A 41 -7.43 8.00 -13.93
CA ASP A 41 -7.51 6.57 -14.21
C ASP A 41 -7.01 5.80 -12.99
N ILE A 42 -7.77 4.77 -12.58
CA ILE A 42 -7.44 3.90 -11.45
C ILE A 42 -7.18 2.50 -12.00
N ALA A 43 -6.01 1.94 -11.69
CA ALA A 43 -5.67 0.57 -12.03
C ALA A 43 -5.27 -0.20 -10.77
N VAL A 44 -5.72 -1.44 -10.67
CA VAL A 44 -5.54 -2.28 -9.49
C VAL A 44 -4.98 -3.63 -9.89
N TRP A 45 -4.04 -4.15 -9.10
CA TRP A 45 -3.50 -5.51 -9.15
C TRP A 45 -3.71 -6.15 -7.78
N GLY A 46 -4.05 -7.42 -7.80
CA GLY A 46 -4.33 -8.18 -6.58
C GLY A 46 -3.25 -9.20 -6.24
N SER A 47 -3.53 -9.96 -5.20
CA SER A 47 -2.66 -11.04 -4.70
C SER A 47 -3.01 -12.41 -5.26
N GLU A 48 -4.20 -12.61 -5.84
CA GLU A 48 -4.65 -13.95 -6.26
C GLU A 48 -4.19 -14.30 -7.67
N THR A 49 -4.29 -13.36 -8.60
CA THR A 49 -3.93 -13.57 -10.01
C THR A 49 -3.00 -12.47 -10.50
N ALA A 50 -2.07 -12.82 -11.39
CA ALA A 50 -1.23 -11.83 -12.05
C ALA A 50 -2.03 -11.02 -13.09
N GLY A 51 -1.69 -9.74 -13.22
CA GLY A 51 -2.29 -8.82 -14.17
C GLY A 51 -3.25 -7.82 -13.54
N LYS A 52 -3.61 -6.82 -14.34
CA LYS A 52 -4.55 -5.77 -13.93
C LYS A 52 -5.94 -6.37 -13.72
N MET A 53 -6.55 -6.07 -12.59
CA MET A 53 -7.89 -6.52 -12.26
C MET A 53 -8.96 -5.65 -12.95
N ALA A 54 -10.07 -6.29 -13.33
CA ALA A 54 -11.28 -5.58 -13.67
C ALA A 54 -11.97 -5.11 -12.36
N LEU A 55 -12.28 -3.83 -12.30
CA LEU A 55 -13.02 -3.29 -11.17
C LEU A 55 -14.52 -3.54 -11.38
N SER A 56 -15.24 -3.90 -10.33
CA SER A 56 -16.70 -4.02 -10.33
C SER A 56 -17.39 -2.66 -10.44
N THR A 57 -16.65 -1.59 -10.20
CA THR A 57 -17.06 -0.20 -10.34
C THR A 57 -16.35 0.45 -11.53
N GLN A 58 -16.43 1.78 -11.65
CA GLN A 58 -15.71 2.51 -12.69
C GLN A 58 -14.20 2.53 -12.41
N SER A 59 -13.39 2.40 -13.46
CA SER A 59 -11.93 2.55 -13.39
C SER A 59 -11.45 4.00 -13.52
N THR A 60 -12.37 4.95 -13.57
CA THR A 60 -12.10 6.38 -13.68
C THR A 60 -12.88 7.15 -12.62
N LEU A 61 -12.29 8.22 -12.11
CA LEU A 61 -12.90 9.09 -11.12
C LEU A 61 -12.77 10.54 -11.58
N SER A 62 -13.92 11.24 -11.69
CA SER A 62 -13.93 12.68 -11.97
C SER A 62 -13.68 13.46 -10.70
N VAL A 63 -12.73 14.39 -10.73
CA VAL A 63 -12.35 15.21 -9.58
C VAL A 63 -12.58 16.68 -9.94
N PRO A 64 -13.47 17.40 -9.22
CA PRO A 64 -13.78 18.78 -9.51
C PRO A 64 -12.56 19.69 -9.32
N ALA A 65 -12.62 20.89 -9.88
CA ALA A 65 -11.63 21.93 -9.64
C ALA A 65 -11.60 22.29 -8.16
N GLU A 66 -10.42 22.47 -7.59
CA GLU A 66 -10.19 22.85 -6.18
C GLU A 66 -11.02 21.99 -5.20
N GLY A 67 -11.20 20.70 -5.55
CA GLY A 67 -12.08 19.79 -4.81
C GLY A 67 -11.53 18.39 -4.70
N GLU A 68 -12.35 17.51 -4.14
CA GLU A 68 -12.03 16.13 -3.86
C GLU A 68 -13.10 15.18 -4.39
N SER A 69 -12.67 13.97 -4.71
CA SER A 69 -13.55 12.84 -4.99
C SER A 69 -13.00 11.58 -4.33
N SER A 70 -13.88 10.65 -4.03
CA SER A 70 -13.49 9.40 -3.40
C SER A 70 -14.12 8.19 -4.06
N MET A 71 -13.43 7.03 -3.91
CA MET A 71 -13.88 5.73 -4.37
C MET A 71 -13.56 4.68 -3.32
N GLU A 72 -14.47 3.78 -3.08
CA GLU A 72 -14.24 2.63 -2.21
C GLU A 72 -13.58 1.50 -3.00
N LEU A 73 -12.31 1.20 -2.69
CA LEU A 73 -11.53 0.17 -3.35
C LEU A 73 -11.98 -1.23 -2.94
N SER A 74 -12.29 -1.44 -1.66
CA SER A 74 -12.75 -2.73 -1.12
C SER A 74 -14.07 -3.19 -1.75
N ALA A 75 -14.93 -2.28 -2.18
CA ALA A 75 -16.13 -2.61 -2.94
C ALA A 75 -15.85 -2.89 -4.43
N ALA A 76 -14.72 -2.39 -4.95
CA ALA A 76 -14.35 -2.57 -6.36
C ALA A 76 -13.62 -3.90 -6.59
N VAL A 77 -12.89 -4.40 -5.59
CA VAL A 77 -12.13 -5.67 -5.62
C VAL A 77 -12.22 -6.35 -4.25
N ASP A 78 -12.75 -7.55 -4.20
CA ASP A 78 -12.97 -8.33 -2.97
C ASP A 78 -11.99 -9.50 -2.87
N GLY A 79 -11.77 -9.99 -1.65
CA GLY A 79 -11.05 -11.24 -1.38
C GLY A 79 -9.55 -11.20 -1.65
N GLN A 80 -8.91 -10.02 -1.71
CA GLN A 80 -7.48 -9.92 -1.95
C GLN A 80 -6.70 -9.78 -0.64
N HIS A 81 -5.58 -10.49 -0.52
CA HIS A 81 -4.64 -10.40 0.60
C HIS A 81 -3.67 -9.21 0.48
N GLY A 82 -3.76 -8.45 -0.57
CA GLY A 82 -3.03 -7.23 -0.80
C GLY A 82 -3.41 -6.61 -2.15
N LEU A 83 -3.34 -5.30 -2.25
CA LEU A 83 -3.66 -4.54 -3.46
C LEU A 83 -2.51 -3.60 -3.81
N PHE A 84 -2.12 -3.59 -5.09
CA PHE A 84 -1.33 -2.51 -5.66
C PHE A 84 -2.25 -1.64 -6.50
N VAL A 85 -2.29 -0.35 -6.20
CA VAL A 85 -3.20 0.61 -6.82
C VAL A 85 -2.39 1.73 -7.43
N THR A 86 -2.69 2.09 -8.68
CA THR A 86 -2.17 3.31 -9.30
C THR A 86 -3.30 4.26 -9.62
N VAL A 87 -3.07 5.53 -9.33
CA VAL A 87 -3.98 6.64 -9.64
C VAL A 87 -3.22 7.60 -10.54
N SER A 88 -3.70 7.83 -11.75
CA SER A 88 -3.00 8.66 -12.73
C SER A 88 -3.92 9.67 -13.39
N SER A 89 -3.42 10.89 -13.55
CA SER A 89 -4.04 11.97 -14.32
C SER A 89 -3.15 12.29 -15.52
N LYS A 90 -3.76 12.67 -16.64
CA LYS A 90 -3.01 12.94 -17.88
C LYS A 90 -2.29 14.31 -17.85
N GLU A 91 -2.89 15.32 -17.27
CA GLU A 91 -2.42 16.70 -17.39
C GLU A 91 -2.33 17.45 -16.07
N THR A 92 -3.15 17.06 -15.08
CA THR A 92 -3.29 17.80 -13.83
C THR A 92 -2.68 17.03 -12.69
N PRO A 93 -1.64 17.54 -12.00
CA PRO A 93 -1.12 16.91 -10.80
C PRO A 93 -2.19 16.83 -9.71
N ILE A 94 -2.33 15.65 -9.13
CA ILE A 94 -3.28 15.32 -8.07
C ILE A 94 -2.56 14.90 -6.79
N ALA A 95 -3.21 15.02 -5.66
CA ALA A 95 -2.78 14.41 -4.41
C ALA A 95 -3.80 13.34 -4.00
N SER A 96 -3.34 12.16 -3.61
CA SER A 96 -4.24 11.11 -3.16
C SER A 96 -3.72 10.40 -1.91
N VAL A 97 -4.66 9.88 -1.14
CA VAL A 97 -4.40 9.03 0.03
C VAL A 97 -5.43 7.89 0.05
N VAL A 98 -5.08 6.79 0.68
CA VAL A 98 -6.05 5.73 0.95
C VAL A 98 -6.30 5.66 2.45
N ARG A 99 -7.56 5.85 2.86
CA ARG A 99 -8.00 5.66 4.23
C ARG A 99 -8.47 4.23 4.40
N THR A 100 -7.88 3.51 5.35
CA THR A 100 -8.30 2.18 5.76
C THR A 100 -9.02 2.27 7.09
N VAL A 101 -10.18 1.61 7.20
CA VAL A 101 -10.93 1.44 8.45
C VAL A 101 -11.19 -0.04 8.64
N THR A 102 -10.83 -0.56 9.81
CA THR A 102 -11.05 -1.96 10.17
C THR A 102 -12.09 -2.04 11.28
N MET A 103 -13.08 -2.89 11.07
CA MET A 103 -14.17 -3.19 11.99
C MET A 103 -14.22 -4.69 12.29
N ASP A 104 -14.65 -5.05 13.50
CA ASP A 104 -14.99 -6.41 13.89
C ASP A 104 -16.46 -6.39 14.33
N GLY A 105 -17.35 -6.75 13.42
CA GLY A 105 -18.78 -6.47 13.55
C GLY A 105 -19.03 -4.96 13.69
N LEU A 106 -19.54 -4.52 14.85
CA LEU A 106 -19.78 -3.12 15.17
C LEU A 106 -18.64 -2.46 15.96
N THR A 107 -17.58 -3.21 16.28
CA THR A 107 -16.47 -2.72 17.09
C THR A 107 -15.37 -2.16 16.18
N PRO A 108 -15.01 -0.87 16.28
CA PRO A 108 -13.89 -0.31 15.55
C PRO A 108 -12.57 -0.93 16.05
N LYS A 109 -11.75 -1.44 15.12
CA LYS A 109 -10.40 -1.96 15.41
C LYS A 109 -9.31 -0.96 15.08
N GLY A 110 -9.62 0.07 14.31
CA GLY A 110 -8.70 1.14 14.00
C GLY A 110 -8.92 1.76 12.63
N SER A 111 -8.20 2.84 12.38
CA SER A 111 -8.13 3.47 11.06
C SER A 111 -6.71 3.95 10.81
N ASP A 112 -6.29 3.91 9.56
CA ASP A 112 -4.98 4.37 9.13
C ASP A 112 -5.04 5.01 7.74
N PHE A 113 -3.98 5.75 7.37
CA PHE A 113 -3.81 6.34 6.05
C PHE A 113 -2.58 5.75 5.36
N ALA A 114 -2.78 5.17 4.19
CA ALA A 114 -1.69 4.83 3.29
C ALA A 114 -1.37 6.05 2.42
N LEU A 115 -0.09 6.42 2.41
CA LEU A 115 0.46 7.49 1.59
C LEU A 115 1.00 6.92 0.27
N PRO A 116 1.14 7.75 -0.78
CA PRO A 116 1.77 7.32 -2.01
C PRO A 116 3.17 6.75 -1.77
N LEU A 117 3.44 5.64 -2.41
CA LEU A 117 4.76 5.00 -2.37
C LEU A 117 5.80 5.85 -3.11
N PRO A 118 7.06 5.78 -2.69
CA PRO A 118 8.17 6.21 -3.52
C PRO A 118 8.26 5.36 -4.79
N THR A 119 9.05 5.79 -5.75
CA THR A 119 9.35 4.98 -6.94
C THR A 119 9.92 3.62 -6.53
N ALA A 120 9.49 2.57 -7.24
CA ALA A 120 10.00 1.22 -7.03
C ALA A 120 11.55 1.21 -7.10
N SER A 121 12.18 0.43 -6.25
CA SER A 121 13.63 0.41 -6.05
C SER A 121 14.12 -1.00 -5.74
N ASN A 122 15.42 -1.25 -6.01
CA ASN A 122 16.09 -2.48 -5.64
C ASN A 122 16.36 -2.58 -4.12
N ALA A 123 16.29 -1.46 -3.40
CA ALA A 123 16.40 -1.43 -1.95
C ALA A 123 15.40 -0.43 -1.37
N SER A 124 14.60 -0.87 -0.43
CA SER A 124 13.57 -0.08 0.23
C SER A 124 13.53 -0.36 1.73
N VAL A 125 13.13 0.64 2.51
CA VAL A 125 13.09 0.57 3.97
C VAL A 125 11.72 0.99 4.47
N ALA A 126 11.14 0.18 5.37
CA ALA A 126 9.99 0.53 6.17
C ALA A 126 10.44 0.70 7.64
N PRO A 127 10.53 1.93 8.15
CA PRO A 127 10.93 2.21 9.53
C PRO A 127 9.76 2.09 10.52
N SER A 128 10.05 2.32 11.79
CA SER A 128 9.05 2.45 12.88
C SER A 128 8.36 1.15 13.27
N ILE A 129 9.05 0.02 13.14
CA ILE A 129 8.63 -1.28 13.66
C ILE A 129 9.27 -1.48 15.03
N ALA A 130 8.51 -1.95 15.99
CA ALA A 130 8.99 -2.26 17.33
C ALA A 130 8.98 -3.77 17.59
N ALA A 131 9.77 -4.20 18.56
CA ALA A 131 9.78 -5.58 19.03
C ALA A 131 8.37 -6.03 19.42
N GLY A 132 7.99 -7.25 19.02
CA GLY A 132 6.69 -7.83 19.26
C GLY A 132 5.57 -7.39 18.32
N ASP A 133 5.82 -6.45 17.39
CA ASP A 133 4.85 -6.12 16.34
C ASP A 133 4.70 -7.34 15.39
N ALA A 134 3.47 -7.75 15.10
CA ALA A 134 3.20 -8.72 14.03
C ALA A 134 3.33 -8.02 12.68
N VAL A 135 4.20 -8.52 11.80
CA VAL A 135 4.65 -7.80 10.59
C VAL A 135 4.38 -8.61 9.35
N THR A 136 3.68 -7.98 8.39
CA THR A 136 3.50 -8.50 7.03
C THR A 136 4.10 -7.52 6.03
N ALA A 137 4.98 -8.01 5.18
CA ALA A 137 5.55 -7.26 4.06
C ALA A 137 4.71 -7.46 2.80
N TYR A 138 4.50 -6.41 2.04
CA TYR A 138 3.81 -6.40 0.76
C TYR A 138 4.79 -5.94 -0.31
N LEU A 139 4.82 -6.66 -1.43
CA LEU A 139 5.72 -6.44 -2.55
C LEU A 139 4.94 -6.48 -3.86
N PHE A 140 5.35 -5.62 -4.79
CA PHE A 140 4.82 -5.63 -6.15
C PHE A 140 5.94 -5.27 -7.13
N ALA A 141 6.04 -6.03 -8.22
CA ALA A 141 7.03 -5.82 -9.28
C ALA A 141 6.38 -5.94 -10.66
N LYS A 142 7.02 -5.35 -11.66
CA LYS A 142 6.63 -5.47 -13.08
C LYS A 142 7.30 -6.64 -13.81
N ALA A 143 8.31 -7.25 -13.18
CA ALA A 143 9.01 -8.44 -13.66
C ALA A 143 9.11 -9.44 -12.51
N ASP A 144 9.26 -10.73 -12.83
CA ASP A 144 9.57 -11.75 -11.84
C ASP A 144 10.94 -11.45 -11.24
N THR A 145 11.02 -11.42 -9.91
CA THR A 145 12.28 -11.11 -9.21
C THR A 145 12.38 -11.81 -7.86
N SER A 146 13.61 -11.95 -7.37
CA SER A 146 13.89 -12.44 -6.02
C SER A 146 14.14 -11.27 -5.08
N THR A 147 13.67 -11.40 -3.84
CA THR A 147 13.89 -10.40 -2.79
C THR A 147 14.30 -11.04 -1.48
N GLY A 148 15.24 -10.40 -0.79
CA GLY A 148 15.58 -10.69 0.59
C GLY A 148 14.99 -9.64 1.52
N LEU A 149 14.31 -10.09 2.57
CA LEU A 149 13.78 -9.25 3.64
C LEU A 149 14.65 -9.39 4.89
N SER A 150 15.01 -8.27 5.49
CA SER A 150 15.85 -8.23 6.68
C SER A 150 15.29 -7.25 7.71
N TRP A 151 15.37 -7.63 8.98
CA TRP A 151 15.14 -6.72 10.08
C TRP A 151 16.28 -5.71 10.18
N ILE A 152 15.94 -4.45 10.36
CA ILE A 152 16.92 -3.40 10.68
C ILE A 152 17.01 -3.32 12.20
N THR A 153 18.21 -3.42 12.73
CA THR A 153 18.48 -3.30 14.17
C THR A 153 19.63 -2.31 14.41
N ALA A 154 19.83 -1.88 15.65
CA ALA A 154 20.97 -1.04 16.04
C ALA A 154 22.34 -1.73 15.80
N LYS A 155 22.36 -3.06 15.63
CA LYS A 155 23.59 -3.85 15.38
C LYS A 155 23.80 -4.18 13.89
N GLY A 156 22.87 -3.76 13.02
CA GLY A 156 22.91 -4.04 11.58
C GLY A 156 21.68 -4.80 11.09
N LEU A 157 21.79 -5.40 9.91
CA LEU A 157 20.73 -6.17 9.29
C LEU A 157 20.72 -7.61 9.79
N VAL A 158 19.55 -8.12 10.11
CA VAL A 158 19.31 -9.51 10.47
C VAL A 158 18.39 -10.12 9.44
N PRO A 159 18.81 -11.16 8.67
CA PRO A 159 17.95 -11.79 7.68
C PRO A 159 16.64 -12.27 8.30
N ALA A 160 15.52 -12.00 7.62
CA ALA A 160 14.19 -12.42 8.05
C ALA A 160 13.64 -13.50 7.11
N LYS A 161 13.53 -13.21 5.82
CA LYS A 161 12.93 -14.12 4.85
C LYS A 161 13.34 -13.78 3.41
N ASP A 162 13.55 -14.81 2.60
CA ASP A 162 13.67 -14.66 1.14
C ASP A 162 12.34 -14.99 0.48
N ALA A 163 12.05 -14.34 -0.63
CA ALA A 163 10.83 -14.56 -1.37
C ALA A 163 11.01 -14.30 -2.88
N THR A 164 10.13 -14.91 -3.66
CA THR A 164 9.98 -14.61 -5.08
C THR A 164 8.74 -13.74 -5.27
N VAL A 165 8.89 -12.67 -6.01
CA VAL A 165 7.81 -11.75 -6.41
C VAL A 165 7.46 -12.06 -7.86
N THR A 166 6.21 -12.45 -8.09
CA THR A 166 5.70 -12.68 -9.47
C THR A 166 5.29 -11.35 -10.09
N ALA A 167 5.63 -11.16 -11.37
CA ALA A 167 5.27 -9.98 -12.14
C ALA A 167 3.76 -9.69 -12.09
N ASP A 168 3.41 -8.41 -11.95
CA ASP A 168 2.02 -7.93 -11.96
C ASP A 168 1.09 -8.62 -10.93
N LYS A 169 1.66 -9.07 -9.81
CA LYS A 169 0.95 -9.71 -8.70
C LYS A 169 1.48 -9.18 -7.37
N VAL A 170 0.59 -8.89 -6.44
CA VAL A 170 0.99 -8.52 -5.07
C VAL A 170 1.41 -9.79 -4.32
N THR A 171 2.59 -9.75 -3.72
CA THR A 171 3.09 -10.82 -2.85
C THR A 171 3.05 -10.33 -1.41
N ALA A 172 2.24 -10.99 -0.57
CA ALA A 172 2.19 -10.74 0.87
C ALA A 172 3.04 -11.78 1.60
N ILE A 173 3.92 -11.33 2.47
CA ILE A 173 4.89 -12.18 3.19
C ILE A 173 4.73 -11.92 4.68
N ASP A 174 4.26 -12.92 5.39
CA ASP A 174 4.26 -12.90 6.86
C ASP A 174 5.70 -13.06 7.37
N LEU A 175 6.18 -12.07 8.12
CA LEU A 175 7.48 -12.07 8.78
C LEU A 175 7.41 -12.52 10.23
N GLY A 176 6.18 -12.72 10.76
CA GLY A 176 5.94 -13.03 12.15
C GLY A 176 6.15 -11.82 13.07
N GLU A 177 6.50 -12.09 14.31
CA GLU A 177 6.76 -11.06 15.33
C GLU A 177 8.15 -10.44 15.12
N ALA A 178 8.22 -9.12 15.17
CA ALA A 178 9.47 -8.39 15.11
C ALA A 178 10.39 -8.73 16.30
N PRO A 179 11.66 -9.09 16.07
CA PRO A 179 12.58 -9.48 17.12
C PRO A 179 12.96 -8.30 18.02
N ASP A 180 13.54 -8.61 19.18
CA ASP A 180 14.07 -7.61 20.09
C ASP A 180 15.09 -6.70 19.41
N GLY A 181 14.89 -5.38 19.56
CA GLY A 181 15.73 -4.36 18.95
C GLY A 181 15.44 -4.09 17.48
N ALA A 182 14.33 -4.61 16.92
CA ALA A 182 13.87 -4.25 15.60
C ALA A 182 13.51 -2.75 15.54
N LEU A 183 13.92 -2.10 14.46
CA LEU A 183 13.66 -0.68 14.16
C LEU A 183 12.90 -0.51 12.84
N GLY A 184 12.89 -1.53 12.00
CA GLY A 184 12.28 -1.51 10.68
C GLY A 184 12.56 -2.80 9.90
N VAL A 185 12.06 -2.84 8.67
CA VAL A 185 12.33 -3.89 7.69
C VAL A 185 12.96 -3.28 6.45
N MET A 186 13.96 -3.95 5.90
CA MET A 186 14.58 -3.63 4.60
C MET A 186 14.24 -4.73 3.61
N SER A 187 13.85 -4.32 2.40
CA SER A 187 13.76 -5.18 1.22
C SER A 187 14.95 -4.92 0.30
N THR A 188 15.59 -5.97 -0.18
CA THR A 188 16.59 -5.91 -1.26
C THR A 188 16.21 -6.90 -2.34
N ALA A 189 16.15 -6.45 -3.59
CA ALA A 189 15.72 -7.24 -4.73
C ALA A 189 16.65 -7.08 -5.92
N GLU A 190 16.64 -8.05 -6.84
CA GLU A 190 17.43 -8.00 -8.09
C GLU A 190 16.87 -6.92 -9.03
N ASP A 191 15.53 -6.85 -9.14
CA ASP A 191 14.83 -5.81 -9.89
C ASP A 191 14.06 -4.87 -8.96
N ALA A 192 13.66 -3.71 -9.49
CA ALA A 192 12.94 -2.71 -8.72
C ALA A 192 11.57 -3.22 -8.25
N VAL A 193 11.32 -3.15 -6.96
CA VAL A 193 10.05 -3.51 -6.31
C VAL A 193 9.42 -2.32 -5.60
N SER A 194 8.10 -2.26 -5.61
CA SER A 194 7.33 -1.45 -4.68
C SER A 194 7.19 -2.23 -3.39
N PHE A 195 7.42 -1.58 -2.25
CA PHE A 195 7.47 -2.21 -0.94
C PHE A 195 6.69 -1.42 0.09
N SER A 196 5.89 -2.11 0.89
CA SER A 196 5.25 -1.57 2.09
C SER A 196 5.16 -2.63 3.18
N VAL A 197 4.85 -2.20 4.40
CA VAL A 197 4.74 -3.08 5.57
C VAL A 197 3.51 -2.71 6.36
N LYS A 198 2.75 -3.73 6.79
CA LYS A 198 1.74 -3.62 7.84
C LYS A 198 2.34 -4.17 9.13
N ALA A 199 2.41 -3.32 10.14
CA ALA A 199 2.79 -3.72 11.49
C ALA A 199 1.56 -3.59 12.40
N THR A 200 1.24 -4.66 13.12
CA THR A 200 0.12 -4.69 14.05
C THR A 200 0.67 -4.89 15.45
N ARG A 201 0.40 -3.93 16.32
CA ARG A 201 0.77 -4.00 17.75
C ARG A 201 -0.45 -4.41 18.55
N SER A 202 -0.32 -5.45 19.38
CA SER A 202 -1.32 -5.73 20.39
C SER A 202 -1.33 -4.56 21.39
N GLY A 203 -2.45 -3.85 21.48
CA GLY A 203 -2.66 -2.88 22.55
C GLY A 203 -2.93 -3.59 23.86
N ASP A 204 -2.43 -3.02 24.96
CA ASP A 204 -2.82 -3.39 26.32
C ASP A 204 -4.30 -3.06 26.57
#